data_d833be15700a7544a478943a464d1329
#
_entry.id   d833be15700a7544a478943a464d1329
#
_cell.length_a   1.000
_cell.length_b   1.000
_cell.length_c   1.000
_cell.angle_alpha   90.00
_cell.angle_beta   90.00
_cell.angle_gamma   90.00
#
_symmetry.space_group_name_H-M   'P 1'
#
loop_
_entity.id
_entity.type
_entity.pdbx_description
1 polymer ?
#
loop_
_entity_poly.entity_id
_entity_poly.type
_entity_poly.pdbx_seq_one_letter_code
_entity_poly.pdbx_strand_id
1 'polypeptide(L)'
;MKYVYLCGGYGAPEGGVYEATVAPVQYKAEHPDYICLKFPHFPDQPMITCHSDVVFDSKSDALLLAIQNIDRKIQDKLEELKAGQHNLQKLIKVRMRFLEDYVEAHDKETNK
;
A
#
# COMPACT_ATOMS: atom_id res chain seq x y z
N MET A 1 -1.66 8.30 -13.50
CA MET A 1 -0.89 7.35 -12.68
C MET A 1 -1.71 6.95 -11.46
N LYS A 2 -1.64 5.69 -11.11
CA LYS A 2 -2.33 5.17 -9.93
C LYS A 2 -1.32 4.85 -8.82
N TYR A 3 -1.79 4.82 -7.60
CA TYR A 3 -1.00 4.44 -6.42
C TYR A 3 -1.71 3.27 -5.76
N VAL A 4 -0.97 2.20 -5.51
CA VAL A 4 -1.55 0.94 -5.05
C VAL A 4 -0.87 0.52 -3.75
N TYR A 5 -1.69 0.18 -2.75
CA TYR A 5 -1.18 -0.41 -1.52
C TYR A 5 -1.08 -1.93 -1.70
N LEU A 6 0.12 -2.46 -1.60
CA LEU A 6 0.39 -3.90 -1.67
C LEU A 6 0.98 -4.37 -0.35
N CYS A 7 0.51 -5.51 0.14
CA CYS A 7 0.98 -6.10 1.38
C CYS A 7 1.36 -7.55 1.12
N GLY A 8 2.54 -7.95 1.60
CA GLY A 8 3.01 -9.32 1.42
C GLY A 8 3.69 -9.55 0.08
N GLY A 9 3.43 -10.62 -0.59
CA GLY A 9 4.16 -11.24 -1.69
C GLY A 9 4.81 -10.37 -2.76
N TYR A 10 4.32 -9.15 -3.01
CA TYR A 10 4.87 -8.29 -4.07
C TYR A 10 5.73 -7.15 -3.55
N GLY A 11 5.82 -6.96 -2.27
CA GLY A 11 6.57 -5.85 -1.71
C GLY A 11 7.08 -6.15 -0.33
N ALA A 12 7.28 -5.12 0.50
CA ALA A 12 7.68 -5.31 1.88
C ALA A 12 6.63 -6.13 2.63
N PRO A 13 7.02 -7.03 3.55
CA PRO A 13 6.06 -7.83 4.32
C PRO A 13 5.02 -6.99 5.06
N GLU A 14 5.40 -5.79 5.49
CA GLU A 14 4.54 -4.86 6.20
C GLU A 14 3.63 -4.07 5.27
N GLY A 15 3.83 -4.19 3.97
CA GLY A 15 3.11 -3.46 2.96
C GLY A 15 3.83 -2.22 2.47
N GLY A 16 3.38 -1.67 1.37
CA GLY A 16 3.93 -0.46 0.79
C GLY A 16 3.01 0.10 -0.29
N VAL A 17 3.28 1.34 -0.69
CA VAL A 17 2.55 2.01 -1.75
C VAL A 17 3.44 2.11 -2.98
N TYR A 18 2.93 1.66 -4.12
CA TYR A 18 3.67 1.58 -5.38
C TYR A 18 2.92 2.31 -6.48
N GLU A 19 3.68 2.95 -7.36
CA GLU A 19 3.12 3.59 -8.54
C GLU A 19 2.76 2.53 -9.58
N ALA A 20 1.65 2.76 -10.28
CA ALA A 20 1.19 1.87 -11.33
C ALA A 20 0.43 2.63 -12.41
N THR A 21 0.34 2.04 -13.59
CA THR A 21 -0.50 2.55 -14.68
C THR A 21 -1.53 1.50 -15.04
N VAL A 22 -2.69 1.95 -15.52
CA VAL A 22 -3.73 1.03 -15.97
C VAL A 22 -3.23 0.28 -17.19
N ALA A 23 -3.38 -1.04 -17.17
CA ALA A 23 -2.96 -1.88 -18.29
C ALA A 23 -3.80 -1.61 -19.55
N PRO A 24 -3.27 -1.94 -20.76
CA PRO A 24 -4.06 -1.82 -21.98
C PRO A 24 -5.36 -2.61 -21.90
N VAL A 25 -6.37 -2.16 -22.66
CA VAL A 25 -7.72 -2.72 -22.63
C VAL A 25 -7.76 -4.22 -22.82
N GLN A 26 -6.86 -4.76 -23.62
CA GLN A 26 -6.77 -6.19 -23.88
C GLN A 26 -6.45 -7.03 -22.64
N TYR A 27 -5.94 -6.40 -21.58
CA TYR A 27 -5.60 -7.05 -20.32
C TYR A 27 -6.60 -6.74 -19.21
N LYS A 28 -7.80 -6.33 -19.58
CA LYS A 28 -8.84 -5.98 -18.61
C LYS A 28 -9.16 -7.18 -17.72
N ALA A 29 -9.29 -6.92 -16.41
CA ALA A 29 -9.69 -7.94 -15.46
C ALA A 29 -11.13 -8.40 -15.73
N GLU A 30 -11.38 -9.68 -15.50
CA GLU A 30 -12.71 -10.27 -15.75
C GLU A 30 -13.76 -9.81 -14.75
N HIS A 31 -13.34 -9.56 -13.51
CA HIS A 31 -14.24 -9.15 -12.44
C HIS A 31 -14.29 -7.62 -12.33
N PRO A 32 -15.48 -7.00 -12.19
CA PRO A 32 -15.60 -5.54 -12.18
C PRO A 32 -14.92 -4.87 -10.98
N ASP A 33 -14.71 -5.61 -9.87
CA ASP A 33 -14.06 -5.05 -8.69
C ASP A 33 -12.53 -5.11 -8.76
N TYR A 34 -11.97 -5.65 -9.84
CA TYR A 34 -10.53 -5.75 -10.01
C TYR A 34 -10.04 -4.93 -11.18
N ILE A 35 -8.83 -4.42 -11.06
CA ILE A 35 -8.19 -3.62 -12.10
C ILE A 35 -6.84 -4.26 -12.41
N CYS A 36 -6.56 -4.44 -13.70
CA CYS A 36 -5.26 -4.91 -14.15
C CYS A 36 -4.32 -3.72 -14.30
N LEU A 37 -3.17 -3.77 -13.63
CA LEU A 37 -2.23 -2.65 -13.55
C LEU A 37 -0.83 -3.10 -13.92
N LYS A 38 -0.08 -2.16 -14.47
CA LYS A 38 1.32 -2.35 -14.80
C LYS A 38 2.18 -1.60 -13.79
N PHE A 39 3.11 -2.31 -13.14
CA PHE A 39 3.98 -1.76 -12.11
C PHE A 39 5.41 -1.66 -12.63
N PRO A 40 5.94 -0.44 -12.83
CA PRO A 40 7.35 -0.28 -13.23
C PRO A 40 8.32 -0.86 -12.21
N HIS A 41 7.91 -0.87 -10.94
CA HIS A 41 8.73 -1.39 -9.84
C HIS A 41 8.94 -2.91 -9.91
N PHE A 42 8.06 -3.63 -10.60
CA PHE A 42 8.13 -5.09 -10.71
C PHE A 42 8.29 -5.50 -12.18
N PRO A 43 9.50 -5.34 -12.77
CA PRO A 43 9.68 -5.60 -14.20
C PRO A 43 9.44 -7.05 -14.61
N ASP A 44 9.62 -8.00 -13.68
CA ASP A 44 9.41 -9.41 -13.94
C ASP A 44 7.94 -9.82 -13.90
N GLN A 45 7.08 -8.94 -13.43
CA GLN A 45 5.64 -9.16 -13.38
C GLN A 45 4.93 -8.00 -14.05
N PRO A 46 4.79 -8.05 -15.38
CA PRO A 46 4.32 -6.90 -16.15
C PRO A 46 2.90 -6.47 -15.83
N MET A 47 2.04 -7.41 -15.42
CA MET A 47 0.65 -7.11 -15.12
C MET A 47 0.23 -7.77 -13.82
N ILE A 48 -0.37 -6.99 -12.93
CA ILE A 48 -0.90 -7.48 -11.66
C ILE A 48 -2.33 -7.01 -11.54
N THR A 49 -3.23 -7.94 -11.20
CA THR A 49 -4.63 -7.62 -10.98
C THR A 49 -4.84 -7.31 -9.51
N CYS A 50 -5.36 -6.12 -9.23
CA CYS A 50 -5.59 -5.63 -7.88
C CYS A 50 -7.05 -5.30 -7.66
N HIS A 51 -7.53 -5.50 -6.43
CA HIS A 51 -8.87 -5.05 -6.04
C HIS A 51 -8.92 -3.52 -6.06
N SER A 52 -10.04 -2.97 -6.53
CA SER A 52 -10.20 -1.52 -6.65
C SER A 52 -10.05 -0.78 -5.30
N ASP A 53 -10.31 -1.46 -4.20
CA ASP A 53 -10.21 -0.88 -2.85
C ASP A 53 -8.79 -0.48 -2.47
N VAL A 54 -7.77 -1.04 -3.12
CA VAL A 54 -6.37 -0.73 -2.83
C VAL A 54 -5.74 0.18 -3.89
N VAL A 55 -6.51 0.65 -4.86
CA VAL A 55 -6.04 1.47 -5.97
C VAL A 55 -6.58 2.89 -5.81
N PHE A 56 -5.69 3.86 -5.85
CA PHE A 56 -6.01 5.27 -5.59
C PHE A 56 -5.40 6.18 -6.65
N ASP A 57 -6.02 7.33 -6.86
CA ASP A 57 -5.48 8.38 -7.72
C ASP A 57 -4.46 9.26 -7.01
N SER A 58 -4.49 9.27 -5.69
CA SER A 58 -3.65 10.10 -4.84
C SER A 58 -2.72 9.22 -3.99
N LYS A 59 -1.44 9.58 -3.94
CA LYS A 59 -0.47 8.87 -3.11
C LYS A 59 -0.81 8.99 -1.63
N SER A 60 -1.31 10.14 -1.19
CA SER A 60 -1.70 10.33 0.21
C SER A 60 -2.85 9.42 0.60
N ASP A 61 -3.83 9.20 -0.28
CA ASP A 61 -4.93 8.28 0.00
C ASP A 61 -4.45 6.84 0.13
N ALA A 62 -3.53 6.41 -0.73
CA ALA A 62 -2.95 5.07 -0.63
C ALA A 62 -2.14 4.90 0.66
N LEU A 63 -1.39 5.92 1.05
CA LEU A 63 -0.63 5.90 2.31
C LEU A 63 -1.56 5.90 3.52
N LEU A 64 -2.71 6.56 3.44
CA LEU A 64 -3.70 6.53 4.51
C LEU A 64 -4.20 5.11 4.75
N LEU A 65 -4.47 4.35 3.67
CA LEU A 65 -4.82 2.94 3.80
C LEU A 65 -3.68 2.14 4.44
N ALA A 66 -2.43 2.41 4.03
CA ALA A 66 -1.26 1.76 4.63
C ALA A 66 -1.18 2.01 6.13
N ILE A 67 -1.41 3.25 6.56
CA ILE A 67 -1.42 3.62 7.98
C ILE A 67 -2.53 2.87 8.72
N GLN A 68 -3.73 2.84 8.18
CA GLN A 68 -4.86 2.14 8.80
C GLN A 68 -4.56 0.65 8.95
N ASN A 69 -3.94 0.05 7.95
CA ASN A 69 -3.60 -1.37 7.99
C ASN A 69 -2.50 -1.67 9.03
N ILE A 70 -1.46 -0.82 9.09
CA ILE A 70 -0.39 -1.01 10.07
C ILE A 70 -0.89 -0.77 11.50
N ASP A 71 -1.81 0.18 11.70
CA ASP A 71 -2.45 0.41 13.00
C ASP A 71 -3.21 -0.83 13.46
N ARG A 72 -3.94 -1.48 12.56
CA ARG A 72 -4.63 -2.72 12.89
C ARG A 72 -3.65 -3.82 13.30
N LYS A 73 -2.54 -3.97 12.58
CA LYS A 73 -1.52 -4.95 12.93
C LYS A 73 -0.90 -4.68 14.29
N ILE A 74 -0.67 -3.40 14.62
CA ILE A 74 -0.17 -3.01 15.95
C ILE A 74 -1.18 -3.37 17.02
N GLN A 75 -2.47 -3.09 16.82
CA GLN A 75 -3.50 -3.43 17.78
C GLN A 75 -3.59 -4.94 17.99
N ASP A 76 -3.53 -5.72 16.93
CA ASP A 76 -3.54 -7.19 17.02
C ASP A 76 -2.33 -7.69 17.84
N LYS A 77 -1.16 -7.10 17.62
CA LYS A 77 0.04 -7.47 18.38
C LYS A 77 -0.06 -7.09 19.84
N LEU A 78 -0.65 -5.93 20.14
CA LEU A 78 -0.87 -5.53 21.54
C LEU A 78 -1.81 -6.48 22.26
N GLU A 79 -2.84 -6.98 21.58
CA GLU A 79 -3.76 -7.95 22.15
C GLU A 79 -3.08 -9.31 22.39
N GLU A 80 -2.23 -9.74 21.49
CA GLU A 80 -1.45 -10.96 21.63
C GLU A 80 -0.37 -10.83 22.70
N LEU A 81 -0.07 -9.61 23.10
CA LEU A 81 1.10 -9.31 23.83
C LEU A 81 1.06 -9.60 25.23
N LYS A 82 1.34 -10.71 25.37
CA LYS A 82 2.02 -10.93 26.61
C LYS A 82 3.30 -11.70 26.34
N ALA A 83 3.68 -11.82 25.10
CA ALA A 83 4.89 -12.53 24.74
C ALA A 83 5.53 -11.92 23.48
N GLY A 84 6.71 -11.38 23.59
CA GLY A 84 7.51 -10.95 22.46
C GLY A 84 7.21 -9.54 21.95
N GLN A 85 8.19 -8.65 22.12
CA GLN A 85 8.04 -7.25 21.79
C GLN A 85 8.71 -6.83 20.49
N HIS A 86 9.48 -7.72 19.86
CA HIS A 86 10.32 -7.36 18.72
C HIS A 86 9.53 -6.90 17.54
N ASN A 87 8.44 -7.63 17.22
CA ASN A 87 7.62 -7.30 16.06
C ASN A 87 6.86 -6.00 16.24
N LEU A 88 6.47 -5.67 17.46
CA LEU A 88 5.76 -4.42 17.73
C LEU A 88 6.65 -3.21 17.44
N GLN A 89 7.90 -3.23 17.86
CA GLN A 89 8.82 -2.11 17.59
C GLN A 89 9.03 -1.92 16.10
N LYS A 90 9.16 -3.01 15.34
CA LYS A 90 9.29 -2.94 13.90
C LYS A 90 8.06 -2.31 13.26
N LEU A 91 6.86 -2.72 13.70
CA LEU A 91 5.61 -2.16 13.18
C LEU A 91 5.48 -0.68 13.49
N ILE A 92 5.89 -0.26 14.68
CA ILE A 92 5.87 1.16 15.05
C ILE A 92 6.78 1.98 14.14
N LYS A 93 7.98 1.48 13.84
CA LYS A 93 8.90 2.16 12.92
C LYS A 93 8.32 2.28 11.52
N VAL A 94 7.68 1.23 11.03
CA VAL A 94 7.03 1.24 9.72
C VAL A 94 5.90 2.27 9.69
N ARG A 95 5.11 2.33 10.77
CA ARG A 95 4.03 3.32 10.90
C ARG A 95 4.58 4.74 10.85
N MET A 96 5.67 5.01 11.55
CA MET A 96 6.29 6.33 11.53
C MET A 96 6.73 6.72 10.12
N ARG A 97 7.31 5.78 9.37
CA ARG A 97 7.70 6.04 7.99
C ARG A 97 6.49 6.36 7.12
N PHE A 98 5.41 5.60 7.26
CA PHE A 98 4.17 5.87 6.51
C PHE A 98 3.61 7.26 6.84
N LEU A 99 3.66 7.66 8.11
CA LEU A 99 3.19 8.98 8.52
C LEU A 99 4.04 10.09 7.92
N GLU A 100 5.36 9.93 7.94
CA GLU A 100 6.27 10.90 7.32
C GLU A 100 5.99 11.03 5.82
N ASP A 101 5.85 9.89 5.15
CA ASP A 101 5.54 9.86 3.72
C ASP A 101 4.18 10.48 3.41
N TYR A 102 3.19 10.23 4.29
CA TYR A 102 1.86 10.82 4.14
C TYR A 102 1.92 12.35 4.24
N VAL A 103 2.60 12.88 5.25
CA VAL A 103 2.73 14.32 5.44
C VAL A 103 3.40 14.95 4.21
N GLU A 104 4.49 14.35 3.73
CA GLU A 104 5.18 14.84 2.55
C GLU A 104 4.29 14.83 1.31
N ALA A 105 3.58 13.73 1.08
CA ALA A 105 2.71 13.60 -0.08
C ALA A 105 1.53 14.57 0.00
N HIS A 106 0.93 14.72 1.17
CA HIS A 106 -0.19 15.63 1.38
C HIS A 106 0.22 17.09 1.16
N ASP A 107 1.40 17.47 1.66
CA ASP A 107 1.92 18.82 1.47
C ASP A 107 2.16 19.12 -0.02
N LYS A 108 2.72 18.19 -0.74
CA LYS A 108 2.92 18.34 -2.19
C LYS A 108 1.61 18.48 -2.95
N GLU A 109 0.59 17.73 -2.55
CA GLU A 109 -0.72 17.77 -3.18
C GLU A 109 -1.45 19.09 -2.90
N THR A 110 -1.31 19.63 -1.70
CA THR A 110 -2.00 20.87 -1.31
C THR A 110 -1.29 22.12 -1.82
N ASN A 111 0.00 22.03 -2.13
CA ASN A 111 0.80 23.17 -2.59
C ASN A 111 0.85 23.32 -4.10
N LYS A 112 0.03 22.61 -4.81
CA LYS A 112 -0.07 22.76 -6.27
C LYS A 112 -0.84 24.00 -6.67
#